data_edc0b9a118894b9db157a708e6063d34
#
_entry.id   edc0b9a118894b9db157a708e6063d34
#
_cell.length_a   1.000
_cell.length_b   1.000
_cell.length_c   1.000
_cell.angle_alpha   90.00
_cell.angle_beta   90.00
_cell.angle_gamma   90.00
#
_symmetry.space_group_name_H-M   'P 1'
#
loop_
_entity.id
_entity.type
_entity.pdbx_description
1 polymer ?
#
loop_
_entity_poly.entity_id
_entity_poly.type
_entity_poly.pdbx_seq_one_letter_code
_entity_poly.pdbx_strand_id
1 'polypeptide(L)'
;MKVLYSRQVEKQVKKRKIPKEIWVDFRDAFASFAITANFRLFDIKKLTNKGPYVYYRLRIRNYRALFHMDDSSICVEAIGPRGEIYKS
;
A
#
# COMPACT_ATOMS: atom_id res chain seq x y z
N MET A 1 4.29 -13.20 -5.56
CA MET A 1 3.30 -12.90 -4.49
C MET A 1 2.02 -12.36 -5.11
N LYS A 2 0.89 -12.64 -4.48
CA LYS A 2 -0.37 -12.00 -4.83
C LYS A 2 -0.45 -10.62 -4.21
N VAL A 3 -1.12 -9.69 -4.89
CA VAL A 3 -1.41 -8.37 -4.31
C VAL A 3 -2.91 -8.30 -4.09
N LEU A 4 -3.30 -8.09 -2.85
CA LEU A 4 -4.70 -8.02 -2.45
C LEU A 4 -4.97 -6.61 -1.93
N TYR A 5 -6.10 -6.04 -2.34
CA TYR A 5 -6.51 -4.72 -1.89
C TYR A 5 -7.72 -4.84 -0.99
N SER A 6 -7.71 -4.12 0.13
CA SER A 6 -8.82 -4.14 1.07
C SER A 6 -10.08 -3.58 0.43
N ARG A 7 -11.22 -3.90 1.06
CA ARG A 7 -12.50 -3.33 0.63
C ARG A 7 -12.49 -1.80 0.70
N GLN A 8 -11.80 -1.25 1.69
CA GLN A 8 -11.65 0.19 1.83
C GLN A 8 -10.94 0.80 0.61
N VAL A 9 -9.83 0.19 0.17
CA VAL A 9 -9.11 0.66 -1.01
C VAL A 9 -9.96 0.52 -2.25
N GLU A 10 -10.64 -0.61 -2.42
CA GLU A 10 -11.52 -0.82 -3.56
C GLU A 10 -12.62 0.24 -3.63
N LYS A 11 -13.21 0.60 -2.50
CA LYS A 11 -14.21 1.66 -2.43
C LYS A 11 -13.64 3.02 -2.79
N GLN A 12 -12.43 3.31 -2.31
CA GLN A 12 -11.76 4.58 -2.61
C GLN A 12 -11.52 4.74 -4.10
N VAL A 13 -11.07 3.66 -4.76
CA VAL A 13 -10.84 3.65 -6.19
C VAL A 13 -12.16 3.85 -6.94
N LYS A 14 -13.17 3.08 -6.56
CA LYS A 14 -14.49 3.13 -7.20
C LYS A 14 -15.14 4.50 -7.07
N LYS A 15 -15.00 5.14 -5.92
CA LYS A 15 -15.57 6.46 -5.67
C LYS A 15 -14.66 7.61 -6.11
N ARG A 16 -13.54 7.28 -6.75
CA ARG A 16 -12.56 8.24 -7.25
C ARG A 16 -12.00 9.16 -6.17
N LYS A 17 -11.85 8.65 -4.96
CA LYS A 17 -11.23 9.39 -3.86
C LYS A 17 -9.72 9.41 -3.95
N ILE A 18 -9.16 8.47 -4.72
CA ILE A 18 -7.75 8.45 -5.04
C ILE A 18 -7.61 8.89 -6.49
N PRO A 19 -6.79 9.91 -6.80
CA PRO A 19 -6.58 10.30 -8.20
C PRO A 19 -6.15 9.09 -9.03
N LYS A 20 -6.69 8.97 -10.23
CA LYS A 20 -6.43 7.82 -11.09
C LYS A 20 -4.94 7.59 -11.32
N GLU A 21 -4.17 8.65 -11.53
CA GLU A 21 -2.73 8.55 -11.74
C GLU A 21 -2.02 7.96 -10.53
N ILE A 22 -2.43 8.37 -9.34
CA ILE A 22 -1.86 7.87 -8.09
C ILE A 22 -2.22 6.40 -7.93
N TRP A 23 -3.47 6.03 -8.19
CA TRP A 23 -3.90 4.64 -8.12
C TRP A 23 -3.09 3.74 -9.06
N VAL A 24 -2.93 4.17 -10.31
CA VAL A 24 -2.15 3.41 -11.29
C VAL A 24 -0.71 3.25 -10.83
N ASP A 25 -0.10 4.30 -10.30
CA ASP A 25 1.27 4.25 -9.80
C ASP A 25 1.41 3.26 -8.65
N PHE A 26 0.47 3.25 -7.69
CA PHE A 26 0.50 2.27 -6.61
C PHE A 26 0.29 0.85 -7.11
N ARG A 27 -0.68 0.65 -7.99
CA ARG A 27 -0.96 -0.66 -8.56
C ARG A 27 0.28 -1.23 -9.25
N ASP A 28 0.92 -0.42 -10.08
CA ASP A 28 2.11 -0.85 -10.81
C ASP A 28 3.29 -1.09 -9.87
N ALA A 29 3.46 -0.25 -8.85
CA ALA A 29 4.53 -0.42 -7.87
C ALA A 29 4.35 -1.71 -7.07
N PHE A 30 3.14 -2.00 -6.61
CA PHE A 30 2.89 -3.24 -5.88
C PHE A 30 3.04 -4.47 -6.76
N ALA A 31 2.62 -4.41 -8.01
CA ALA A 31 2.81 -5.52 -8.96
C ALA A 31 4.30 -5.80 -9.16
N SER A 32 5.10 -4.75 -9.32
CA SER A 32 6.55 -4.87 -9.46
C SER A 32 7.20 -5.40 -8.19
N PHE A 33 6.80 -4.87 -7.03
CA PHE A 33 7.33 -5.32 -5.74
C PHE A 33 6.99 -6.78 -5.48
N ALA A 34 5.81 -7.23 -5.90
CA ALA A 34 5.40 -8.62 -5.74
C ALA A 34 6.32 -9.58 -6.52
N ILE A 35 6.93 -9.10 -7.59
CA ILE A 35 7.86 -9.89 -8.41
C ILE A 35 9.26 -9.86 -7.81
N THR A 36 9.76 -8.68 -7.44
CA THR A 36 11.15 -8.48 -7.04
C THR A 36 11.41 -8.73 -5.56
N ALA A 37 10.42 -8.47 -4.71
CA ALA A 37 10.55 -8.44 -3.25
C ALA A 37 11.73 -7.56 -2.79
N ASN A 38 12.10 -6.57 -3.58
CA ASN A 38 13.26 -5.73 -3.31
C ASN A 38 12.83 -4.38 -2.77
N PHE A 39 12.93 -4.21 -1.44
CA PHE A 39 12.56 -2.97 -0.76
C PHE A 39 13.35 -1.76 -1.25
N ARG A 40 14.54 -1.96 -1.75
CA ARG A 40 15.42 -0.85 -2.17
C ARG A 40 14.94 -0.14 -3.43
N LEU A 41 14.07 -0.80 -4.21
CA LEU A 41 13.53 -0.22 -5.45
C LEU A 41 12.38 0.74 -5.19
N PHE A 42 11.91 0.83 -3.95
CA PHE A 42 10.71 1.58 -3.60
C PHE A 42 10.93 2.38 -2.32
N ASP A 43 10.15 3.43 -2.14
CA ASP A 43 10.15 4.20 -0.89
C ASP A 43 9.26 3.49 0.13
N ILE A 44 9.77 2.41 0.69
CA ILE A 44 9.07 1.58 1.67
C ILE A 44 9.74 1.72 3.02
N LYS A 45 8.93 1.95 4.05
CA LYS A 45 9.41 2.05 5.43
C LYS A 45 8.60 1.12 6.31
N LYS A 46 9.30 0.42 7.20
CA LYS A 46 8.66 -0.43 8.21
C LYS A 46 8.05 0.46 9.29
N LEU A 47 6.80 0.17 9.64
CA LEU A 47 6.09 0.86 10.71
C LEU A 47 6.11 0.03 11.98
N THR A 48 5.58 0.59 13.06
CA THR A 48 5.47 -0.12 14.33
C THR A 48 4.52 -1.30 14.20
N ASN A 49 4.89 -2.44 14.80
CA ASN A 49 4.03 -3.62 14.83
C ASN A 49 2.75 -3.34 15.60
N LYS A 50 1.61 -3.78 15.04
CA LYS A 50 0.33 -3.76 15.75
C LYS A 50 -0.34 -5.10 15.54
N GLY A 51 -0.63 -5.80 16.64
CA GLY A 51 -1.24 -7.10 16.57
C GLY A 51 -0.35 -8.12 15.89
N PRO A 52 -0.93 -9.04 15.12
CA PRO A 52 -0.17 -10.12 14.48
C PRO A 52 0.59 -9.70 13.24
N TYR A 53 0.42 -8.47 12.78
CA TYR A 53 1.01 -8.03 11.50
C TYR A 53 2.11 -7.00 11.70
N VAL A 54 3.10 -7.08 10.81
CA VAL A 54 4.10 -6.03 10.65
C VAL A 54 3.65 -5.17 9.48
N TYR A 55 3.42 -3.89 9.75
CA TYR A 55 2.95 -2.97 8.73
C TYR A 55 4.09 -2.19 8.11
N TYR A 56 3.92 -1.88 6.83
CA TYR A 56 4.83 -1.07 6.04
C TYR A 56 4.05 0.04 5.35
N ARG A 57 4.76 1.10 4.96
CA ARG A 57 4.17 2.11 4.09
C ARG A 57 4.97 2.21 2.80
N LEU A 58 4.28 2.35 1.70
CA LEU A 58 4.85 2.69 0.40
C LEU A 58 4.43 4.11 0.07
N ARG A 59 5.41 4.99 -0.14
CA ARG A 59 5.14 6.38 -0.48
C ARG A 59 5.31 6.60 -1.98
N ILE A 60 4.32 7.28 -2.57
CA ILE A 60 4.37 7.76 -3.94
C ILE A 60 3.85 9.19 -3.94
N ARG A 61 4.70 10.16 -4.23
CA ARG A 61 4.38 11.59 -4.18
C ARG A 61 3.85 11.97 -2.79
N ASN A 62 2.67 12.58 -2.70
CA ASN A 62 2.07 12.97 -1.41
C ASN A 62 1.19 11.90 -0.82
N TYR A 63 1.13 10.70 -1.42
CA TYR A 63 0.26 9.63 -0.97
C TYR A 63 1.06 8.51 -0.35
N ARG A 64 0.43 7.80 0.54
CA ARG A 64 1.01 6.62 1.19
C ARG A 64 0.03 5.47 1.14
N ALA A 65 0.56 4.27 0.94
CA ALA A 65 -0.18 3.04 1.07
C ALA A 65 0.30 2.29 2.29
N LEU A 66 -0.64 1.87 3.12
CA LEU A 66 -0.36 1.03 4.29
C LEU A 66 -0.59 -0.41 3.90
N PHE A 67 0.38 -1.28 4.13
CA PHE A 67 0.24 -2.68 3.78
C PHE A 67 0.98 -3.58 4.77
N HIS A 68 0.59 -4.83 4.78
CA HIS A 68 1.33 -5.91 5.44
C HIS A 68 1.49 -7.04 4.44
N MET A 69 2.37 -7.98 4.74
CA MET A 69 2.65 -9.08 3.82
C MET A 69 3.08 -10.32 4.56
N ASP A 70 2.86 -11.45 3.92
CA ASP A 70 3.42 -12.73 4.34
C ASP A 70 4.18 -13.35 3.15
N ASP A 71 4.48 -14.65 3.24
CA ASP A 71 5.26 -15.30 2.20
C ASP A 71 4.55 -15.39 0.84
N SER A 72 3.24 -15.27 0.82
CA SER A 72 2.44 -15.50 -0.38
C SER A 72 1.71 -14.28 -0.90
N SER A 73 1.49 -13.26 -0.07
CA SER A 73 0.67 -12.13 -0.47
C SER A 73 1.07 -10.81 0.18
N ILE A 74 0.74 -9.74 -0.53
CA ILE A 74 0.83 -8.37 -0.06
C ILE A 74 -0.61 -7.89 0.11
N CYS A 75 -0.95 -7.42 1.33
CA CYS A 75 -2.30 -6.95 1.63
C CYS A 75 -2.29 -5.45 1.84
N VAL A 76 -2.81 -4.72 0.86
CA VAL A 76 -2.86 -3.25 0.92
C VAL A 76 -4.13 -2.84 1.65
N GLU A 77 -3.97 -2.24 2.82
CA GLU A 77 -5.06 -1.93 3.73
C GLU A 77 -5.69 -0.57 3.48
N ALA A 78 -4.87 0.43 3.17
CA ALA A 78 -5.35 1.79 3.00
C ALA A 78 -4.40 2.59 2.10
N ILE A 79 -4.95 3.55 1.38
CA ILE A 79 -4.18 4.50 0.59
C ILE A 79 -4.74 5.88 0.90
N GLY A 80 -3.89 6.85 1.16
CA GLY A 80 -4.34 8.19 1.45
C GLY A 80 -3.22 9.21 1.41
N PRO A 81 -3.59 10.50 1.48
CA PRO A 81 -2.60 11.58 1.56
C PRO A 81 -1.81 11.49 2.84
N ARG A 82 -0.68 12.19 2.85
CA ARG A 82 0.22 12.22 4.01
C ARG A 82 -0.54 12.54 5.29
N GLY A 83 -0.34 11.70 6.30
CA GLY A 83 -0.88 11.90 7.64
C GLY A 83 -2.26 11.33 7.88
N GLU A 84 -3.04 11.06 6.85
CA GLU A 84 -4.41 10.55 7.04
C GLU A 84 -4.46 9.06 7.36
N ILE A 85 -3.67 8.26 6.69
CA ILE A 85 -3.75 6.80 6.84
C ILE A 85 -3.23 6.31 8.19
N TYR A 86 -2.54 7.16 8.94
CA TYR A 86 -2.01 6.81 10.26
C TYR A 86 -2.94 7.21 11.39
N LYS A 87 -4.03 7.87 11.10
CA LYS A 87 -5.04 8.20 12.10
C LYS A 87 -5.95 7.00 12.27
N SER A 88 -5.89 6.42 13.41
CA SER A 88 -6.75 5.28 13.74
C SER A 88 -8.14 5.75 14.12
#